data_96b159a4f612a79574f5df58341f005f
#
_entry.id   96b159a4f612a79574f5df58341f005f
#
_cell.length_a   1.000
_cell.length_b   1.000
_cell.length_c   1.000
_cell.angle_alpha   90.00
_cell.angle_beta   90.00
_cell.angle_gamma   90.00
#
_symmetry.space_group_name_H-M   'P 1'
#
loop_
_entity.id
_entity.type
_entity.pdbx_description
1 polymer ?
#
loop_
_entity_poly.entity_id
_entity_poly.type
_entity_poly.pdbx_seq_one_letter_code
_entity_poly.pdbx_strand_id
1 'polypeptide(L)'
;MKEKGRLLKDSFIIGATGLSLNLVGLWFNIYLSGTLGTEGIGLFQLIASAYMLATTFATSGINLSVTRVVAEALSLPETRKTATRRFRKCLAVSAALGGFACLLLFVFSGVIARSVLCRPETEMCFRILAFGLPFMSAGSCLNGFFVAERKAYKTAIANGTEEICKIVFAVLVFALHPPTSLVSGCVGLVLGLVGGEAVSCILAYAFWLADEKTLPRSKGGTAGTVRKMLAIGAPVAASSYLRTGLTTVENLSVPVGLVRYGMTDSDALAAFGAVKSLAVPVIFFPASFMYAFIKVMIPEVARAYTLGKTDAIRERGGHIIRLTLVFSSIVTGIFLVFYAPLGALLFDNAETGKLLLYLAPLIPAMYVDGVADGILKGMDEQVAVMRYNIYEAIIRLVVVFTLIPVLGFAGFMATVYAGNVINTSFSLARLRRKAGIKTEPFGSVVLPTCLTVAAGFLFKSVFSFWQSRFSVIVEVFITAVLCAAVYAFFLFPKLREKIRASSPRQNARNRVRRNIL
;
A
#
# COMPACT_ATOMS: atom_id res chain seq x y z
N MET A 1 30.35 -10.55 -4.13
CA MET A 1 29.30 -11.37 -4.73
C MET A 1 28.34 -11.97 -3.68
N LYS A 2 28.80 -12.52 -2.56
CA LYS A 2 27.95 -13.12 -1.50
C LYS A 2 26.96 -12.12 -0.85
N GLU A 3 27.34 -10.88 -0.63
CA GLU A 3 26.50 -9.83 -0.04
C GLU A 3 25.34 -9.40 -0.97
N LYS A 4 25.58 -9.34 -2.28
CA LYS A 4 24.56 -9.04 -3.29
C LYS A 4 23.50 -10.15 -3.38
N GLY A 5 23.93 -11.42 -3.30
CA GLY A 5 23.01 -12.57 -3.29
C GLY A 5 22.13 -12.60 -2.04
N ARG A 6 22.67 -12.18 -0.89
CA ARG A 6 21.92 -12.13 0.38
C ARG A 6 20.87 -11.02 0.37
N LEU A 7 21.22 -9.82 -0.11
CA LEU A 7 20.28 -8.70 -0.27
C LEU A 7 19.13 -9.02 -1.22
N LEU A 8 19.42 -9.68 -2.34
CA LEU A 8 18.39 -10.12 -3.29
C LEU A 8 17.46 -11.17 -2.67
N LYS A 9 18.02 -12.13 -1.92
CA LYS A 9 17.23 -13.15 -1.22
C LYS A 9 16.33 -12.53 -0.15
N ASP A 10 16.87 -11.60 0.66
CA ASP A 10 16.10 -10.93 1.71
C ASP A 10 14.98 -10.07 1.11
N SER A 11 15.26 -9.36 0.00
CA SER A 11 14.25 -8.57 -0.72
C SER A 11 13.18 -9.45 -1.36
N PHE A 12 13.55 -10.62 -1.89
CA PHE A 12 12.60 -11.58 -2.45
C PHE A 12 11.69 -12.17 -1.35
N ILE A 13 12.23 -12.53 -0.20
CA ILE A 13 11.46 -13.04 0.94
C ILE A 13 10.45 -11.99 1.40
N ILE A 14 10.89 -10.73 1.58
CA ILE A 14 10.01 -9.62 2.00
C ILE A 14 8.92 -9.37 0.95
N GLY A 15 9.26 -9.44 -0.34
CA GLY A 15 8.30 -9.30 -1.43
C GLY A 15 7.26 -10.44 -1.45
N ALA A 16 7.72 -11.68 -1.35
CA ALA A 16 6.85 -12.86 -1.32
C ALA A 16 5.92 -12.87 -0.09
N THR A 17 6.46 -12.51 1.10
CA THR A 17 5.66 -12.36 2.31
C THR A 17 4.58 -11.29 2.13
N GLY A 18 4.94 -10.14 1.57
CA GLY A 18 3.96 -9.08 1.29
C GLY A 18 2.85 -9.50 0.33
N LEU A 19 3.18 -10.27 -0.71
CA LEU A 19 2.19 -10.83 -1.64
C LEU A 19 1.25 -11.82 -0.94
N SER A 20 1.80 -12.71 -0.12
CA SER A 20 0.99 -13.69 0.64
C SER A 20 0.05 -12.99 1.62
N LEU A 21 0.51 -11.95 2.32
CA LEU A 21 -0.33 -11.16 3.22
C LEU A 21 -1.44 -10.40 2.48
N ASN A 22 -1.16 -9.88 1.29
CA ASN A 22 -2.21 -9.24 0.48
C ASN A 22 -3.29 -10.23 0.01
N LEU A 23 -2.90 -11.48 -0.31
CA LEU A 23 -3.86 -12.55 -0.62
C LEU A 23 -4.74 -12.88 0.59
N VAL A 24 -4.14 -13.03 1.75
CA VAL A 24 -4.84 -13.32 3.00
C VAL A 24 -5.79 -12.16 3.36
N GLY A 25 -5.34 -10.92 3.21
CA GLY A 25 -6.18 -9.73 3.42
C GLY A 25 -7.34 -9.64 2.43
N LEU A 26 -7.12 -9.97 1.15
CA LEU A 26 -8.18 -10.03 0.15
C LEU A 26 -9.22 -11.09 0.49
N TRP A 27 -8.78 -12.30 0.82
CA TRP A 27 -9.66 -13.37 1.27
C TRP A 27 -10.50 -12.96 2.49
N PHE A 28 -9.86 -12.27 3.45
CA PHE A 28 -10.55 -11.78 4.64
C PHE A 28 -11.60 -10.72 4.30
N ASN A 29 -11.33 -9.79 3.37
CA ASN A 29 -12.33 -8.82 2.91
C ASN A 29 -13.53 -9.50 2.22
N ILE A 30 -13.29 -10.58 1.45
CA ILE A 30 -14.34 -11.39 0.85
C ILE A 30 -15.20 -12.07 1.94
N TYR A 31 -14.55 -12.69 2.93
CA TYR A 31 -15.21 -13.29 4.08
C TYR A 31 -16.09 -12.27 4.84
N LEU A 32 -15.56 -11.06 5.07
CA LEU A 32 -16.29 -9.98 5.73
C LEU A 32 -17.50 -9.52 4.91
N SER A 33 -17.38 -9.48 3.58
CA SER A 33 -18.49 -9.14 2.69
C SER A 33 -19.67 -10.09 2.85
N GLY A 34 -19.41 -11.39 2.99
CA GLY A 34 -20.44 -12.38 3.26
C GLY A 34 -21.04 -12.31 4.67
N THR A 35 -20.24 -11.85 5.66
CA THR A 35 -20.66 -11.85 7.07
C THR A 35 -21.37 -10.56 7.50
N LEU A 36 -20.85 -9.40 7.10
CA LEU A 36 -21.31 -8.08 7.53
C LEU A 36 -22.05 -7.30 6.44
N GLY A 37 -21.98 -7.77 5.21
CA GLY A 37 -22.47 -7.02 4.05
C GLY A 37 -21.62 -5.78 3.75
N THR A 38 -21.96 -5.10 2.65
CA THR A 38 -21.25 -3.90 2.19
C THR A 38 -21.44 -2.70 3.14
N GLU A 39 -22.58 -2.59 3.78
CA GLU A 39 -22.89 -1.54 4.76
C GLU A 39 -22.02 -1.68 6.02
N GLY A 40 -21.92 -2.88 6.60
CA GLY A 40 -21.10 -3.13 7.79
C GLY A 40 -19.61 -2.89 7.53
N ILE A 41 -19.11 -3.31 6.34
CA ILE A 41 -17.75 -3.01 5.92
C ILE A 41 -17.56 -1.50 5.73
N GLY A 42 -18.54 -0.78 5.19
CA GLY A 42 -18.53 0.67 5.04
C GLY A 42 -18.42 1.38 6.39
N LEU A 43 -19.19 0.96 7.38
CA LEU A 43 -19.12 1.47 8.73
C LEU A 43 -17.74 1.21 9.36
N PHE A 44 -17.23 -0.01 9.23
CA PHE A 44 -15.89 -0.34 9.72
C PHE A 44 -14.82 0.53 9.04
N GLN A 45 -14.93 0.78 7.74
CA GLN A 45 -13.98 1.63 7.01
C GLN A 45 -13.99 3.10 7.48
N LEU A 46 -15.16 3.62 7.90
CA LEU A 46 -15.24 4.94 8.53
C LEU A 46 -14.55 4.96 9.90
N ILE A 47 -14.83 3.95 10.73
CA ILE A 47 -14.16 3.78 12.05
C ILE A 47 -12.65 3.68 11.85
N ALA A 48 -12.19 2.83 10.91
CA ALA A 48 -10.79 2.66 10.59
C ALA A 48 -10.14 3.96 10.07
N SER A 49 -10.86 4.77 9.27
CA SER A 49 -10.35 6.06 8.76
C SER A 49 -10.14 7.06 9.90
N ALA A 50 -11.05 7.15 10.85
CA ALA A 50 -10.88 8.01 12.03
C ALA A 50 -9.76 7.49 12.94
N TYR A 51 -9.67 6.18 13.14
CA TYR A 51 -8.59 5.53 13.90
C TYR A 51 -7.22 5.74 13.26
N MET A 52 -7.13 5.77 11.94
CA MET A 52 -5.87 5.99 11.21
C MET A 52 -5.21 7.33 11.59
N LEU A 53 -5.99 8.37 11.91
CA LEU A 53 -5.44 9.62 12.39
C LEU A 53 -4.77 9.45 13.76
N ALA A 54 -5.42 8.72 14.69
CA ALA A 54 -4.88 8.43 16.00
C ALA A 54 -3.62 7.53 15.93
N THR A 55 -3.63 6.52 15.06
CA THR A 55 -2.46 5.66 14.83
C THR A 55 -1.30 6.42 14.22
N THR A 56 -1.58 7.32 13.27
CA THR A 56 -0.54 8.18 12.68
C THR A 56 0.06 9.08 13.75
N PHE A 57 -0.75 9.63 14.65
CA PHE A 57 -0.26 10.42 15.79
C PHE A 57 0.65 9.60 16.70
N ALA A 58 0.27 8.37 17.00
CA ALA A 58 1.03 7.49 17.90
C ALA A 58 2.32 6.93 17.29
N THR A 59 2.40 6.74 15.97
CA THR A 59 3.46 5.93 15.35
C THR A 59 4.35 6.71 14.36
N SER A 60 3.87 7.85 13.84
CA SER A 60 4.57 8.54 12.77
C SER A 60 5.92 9.11 13.21
N GLY A 61 6.93 8.93 12.37
CA GLY A 61 8.30 9.36 12.63
C GLY A 61 9.09 8.47 13.59
N ILE A 62 8.44 7.58 14.37
CA ILE A 62 9.11 6.72 15.36
C ILE A 62 10.06 5.73 14.67
N ASN A 63 9.54 4.94 13.74
CA ASN A 63 10.35 3.92 13.04
C ASN A 63 11.63 4.52 12.44
N LEU A 64 11.50 5.61 11.67
CA LEU A 64 12.63 6.25 11.00
C LEU A 64 13.64 6.84 12.02
N SER A 65 13.15 7.53 13.05
CA SER A 65 14.01 8.15 14.04
C SER A 65 14.77 7.12 14.88
N VAL A 66 14.09 6.04 15.28
CA VAL A 66 14.72 4.92 16.00
C VAL A 66 15.75 4.23 15.11
N THR A 67 15.40 3.93 13.86
CA THR A 67 16.33 3.33 12.89
C THR A 67 17.61 4.15 12.79
N ARG A 68 17.54 5.48 12.66
CA ARG A 68 18.72 6.35 12.56
C ARG A 68 19.51 6.41 13.87
N VAL A 69 18.82 6.58 15.01
CA VAL A 69 19.49 6.68 16.32
C VAL A 69 20.21 5.38 16.68
N VAL A 70 19.60 4.24 16.41
CA VAL A 70 20.19 2.93 16.71
C VAL A 70 21.29 2.58 15.70
N ALA A 71 21.08 2.80 14.41
CA ALA A 71 22.09 2.52 13.37
C ALA A 71 23.37 3.32 13.62
N GLU A 72 23.26 4.60 14.01
CA GLU A 72 24.41 5.42 14.37
C GLU A 72 25.11 4.89 15.63
N ALA A 73 24.34 4.46 16.64
CA ALA A 73 24.91 3.85 17.84
C ALA A 73 25.66 2.55 17.54
N LEU A 74 25.17 1.75 16.57
CA LEU A 74 25.79 0.48 16.17
C LEU A 74 27.02 0.66 15.26
N SER A 75 27.14 1.79 14.54
CA SER A 75 28.20 2.03 13.56
C SER A 75 29.56 2.29 14.18
N LEU A 76 29.63 2.88 15.39
CA LEU A 76 30.85 3.24 16.07
C LEU A 76 31.14 2.27 17.23
N PRO A 77 32.36 1.71 17.37
CA PRO A 77 32.71 0.78 18.44
C PRO A 77 32.45 1.33 19.85
N GLU A 78 32.70 2.62 20.05
CA GLU A 78 32.51 3.30 21.34
C GLU A 78 31.04 3.43 21.74
N THR A 79 30.18 3.70 20.78
CA THR A 79 28.73 3.91 21.02
C THR A 79 27.92 2.61 20.94
N ARG A 80 28.46 1.57 20.32
CA ARG A 80 27.80 0.26 20.18
C ARG A 80 27.39 -0.33 21.53
N LYS A 81 28.20 -0.13 22.57
CA LYS A 81 27.92 -0.57 23.94
C LYS A 81 26.73 0.19 24.57
N THR A 82 26.34 1.33 24.03
CA THR A 82 25.21 2.15 24.50
C THR A 82 23.94 1.98 23.67
N ALA A 83 23.98 1.25 22.55
CA ALA A 83 22.88 1.11 21.61
C ALA A 83 21.59 0.59 22.28
N THR A 84 21.68 -0.47 23.08
CA THR A 84 20.56 -1.04 23.82
C THR A 84 19.91 -0.02 24.79
N ARG A 85 20.74 0.76 25.49
CA ARG A 85 20.24 1.75 26.44
C ARG A 85 19.60 2.95 25.75
N ARG A 86 20.14 3.36 24.58
CA ARG A 86 19.50 4.37 23.73
C ARG A 86 18.18 3.88 23.19
N PHE A 87 18.14 2.62 22.73
CA PHE A 87 16.89 2.00 22.28
C PHE A 87 15.82 1.92 23.38
N ARG A 88 16.18 1.48 24.59
CA ARG A 88 15.23 1.47 25.73
C ARG A 88 14.64 2.84 26.02
N LYS A 89 15.41 3.93 25.89
CA LYS A 89 14.89 5.29 25.99
C LYS A 89 13.91 5.63 24.86
N CYS A 90 14.24 5.24 23.63
CA CYS A 90 13.34 5.42 22.50
C CYS A 90 12.03 4.64 22.71
N LEU A 91 12.12 3.41 23.21
CA LEU A 91 10.96 2.56 23.50
C LEU A 91 10.07 3.17 24.60
N ALA A 92 10.67 3.69 25.67
CA ALA A 92 9.93 4.36 26.73
C ALA A 92 9.19 5.62 26.23
N VAL A 93 9.85 6.42 25.37
CA VAL A 93 9.21 7.59 24.74
C VAL A 93 8.08 7.17 23.80
N SER A 94 8.30 6.12 23.01
CA SER A 94 7.27 5.59 22.10
C SER A 94 6.07 5.06 22.88
N ALA A 95 6.32 4.28 23.94
CA ALA A 95 5.24 3.77 24.80
C ALA A 95 4.47 4.91 25.50
N ALA A 96 5.15 5.95 25.96
CA ALA A 96 4.51 7.13 26.54
C ALA A 96 3.66 7.88 25.52
N LEU A 97 4.15 8.04 24.27
CA LEU A 97 3.39 8.67 23.18
C LEU A 97 2.17 7.85 22.80
N GLY A 98 2.33 6.51 22.70
CA GLY A 98 1.21 5.60 22.45
C GLY A 98 0.19 5.60 23.59
N GLY A 99 0.64 5.63 24.86
CA GLY A 99 -0.23 5.76 26.03
C GLY A 99 -0.99 7.10 26.07
N PHE A 100 -0.31 8.19 25.69
CA PHE A 100 -0.97 9.50 25.56
C PHE A 100 -2.02 9.51 24.45
N ALA A 101 -1.71 8.93 23.28
CA ALA A 101 -2.68 8.76 22.20
C ALA A 101 -3.87 7.88 22.62
N CYS A 102 -3.61 6.79 23.37
CA CYS A 102 -4.64 5.95 23.95
C CYS A 102 -5.58 6.76 24.85
N LEU A 103 -5.03 7.53 25.79
CA LEU A 103 -5.81 8.38 26.69
C LEU A 103 -6.65 9.39 25.91
N LEU A 104 -6.06 10.06 24.93
CA LEU A 104 -6.79 11.01 24.09
C LEU A 104 -7.95 10.33 23.34
N LEU A 105 -7.68 9.23 22.65
CA LEU A 105 -8.72 8.53 21.88
C LEU A 105 -9.82 7.98 22.80
N PHE A 106 -9.47 7.46 23.98
CA PHE A 106 -10.42 6.94 24.94
C PHE A 106 -11.33 8.04 25.49
N VAL A 107 -10.77 9.17 25.92
CA VAL A 107 -11.52 10.32 26.44
C VAL A 107 -12.40 10.96 25.37
N PHE A 108 -11.88 11.13 24.16
CA PHE A 108 -12.61 11.75 23.05
C PHE A 108 -13.44 10.75 22.23
N SER A 109 -13.50 9.46 22.59
CA SER A 109 -14.25 8.42 21.86
C SER A 109 -15.71 8.81 21.62
N GLY A 110 -16.40 9.31 22.65
CA GLY A 110 -17.78 9.75 22.57
C GLY A 110 -17.98 10.98 21.67
N VAL A 111 -17.04 11.93 21.70
CA VAL A 111 -17.08 13.11 20.80
C VAL A 111 -16.88 12.69 19.35
N ILE A 112 -15.92 11.81 19.10
CA ILE A 112 -15.66 11.28 17.73
C ILE A 112 -16.88 10.54 17.21
N ALA A 113 -17.46 9.65 18.02
CA ALA A 113 -18.63 8.87 17.63
C ALA A 113 -19.85 9.76 17.32
N ARG A 114 -20.15 10.75 18.19
CA ARG A 114 -21.34 11.59 18.08
C ARG A 114 -21.19 12.72 17.07
N SER A 115 -20.05 13.43 17.10
CA SER A 115 -19.87 14.67 16.32
C SER A 115 -19.13 14.47 14.99
N VAL A 116 -18.27 13.45 14.89
CA VAL A 116 -17.48 13.21 13.67
C VAL A 116 -18.12 12.15 12.79
N LEU A 117 -18.50 11.00 13.38
CA LEU A 117 -19.17 9.92 12.64
C LEU A 117 -20.69 10.08 12.60
N CYS A 118 -21.26 10.92 13.48
CA CYS A 118 -22.71 11.05 13.70
C CYS A 118 -23.40 9.70 14.06
N ARG A 119 -22.65 8.78 14.71
CA ARG A 119 -23.07 7.42 15.09
C ARG A 119 -22.63 7.09 16.51
N PRO A 120 -23.42 7.48 17.53
CA PRO A 120 -23.09 7.27 18.94
C PRO A 120 -22.76 5.82 19.31
N GLU A 121 -23.40 4.87 18.63
CA GLU A 121 -23.24 3.44 18.82
C GLU A 121 -21.80 2.94 18.53
N THR A 122 -20.99 3.70 17.79
CA THR A 122 -19.60 3.34 17.46
C THR A 122 -18.60 3.70 18.58
N GLU A 123 -19.04 4.36 19.64
CA GLU A 123 -18.18 4.81 20.75
C GLU A 123 -17.37 3.65 21.36
N MET A 124 -18.02 2.48 21.53
CA MET A 124 -17.33 1.29 22.06
C MET A 124 -16.18 0.82 21.16
N CYS A 125 -16.34 0.93 19.85
CA CYS A 125 -15.26 0.60 18.91
C CYS A 125 -14.02 1.48 19.14
N PHE A 126 -14.19 2.79 19.33
CA PHE A 126 -13.08 3.71 19.60
C PHE A 126 -12.43 3.48 20.95
N ARG A 127 -13.21 3.13 21.97
CA ARG A 127 -12.67 2.77 23.29
C ARG A 127 -11.78 1.53 23.21
N ILE A 128 -12.19 0.51 22.48
CA ILE A 128 -11.39 -0.70 22.28
C ILE A 128 -10.14 -0.39 21.45
N LEU A 129 -10.28 0.36 20.35
CA LEU A 129 -9.17 0.78 19.49
C LEU A 129 -8.11 1.59 20.23
N ALA A 130 -8.51 2.38 21.23
CA ALA A 130 -7.57 3.15 22.02
C ALA A 130 -6.50 2.27 22.66
N PHE A 131 -6.85 1.06 23.14
CA PHE A 131 -5.90 0.13 23.74
C PHE A 131 -4.90 -0.45 22.74
N GLY A 132 -5.16 -0.40 21.43
CA GLY A 132 -4.20 -0.81 20.37
C GLY A 132 -3.03 0.17 20.23
N LEU A 133 -3.23 1.47 20.48
CA LEU A 133 -2.24 2.51 20.22
C LEU A 133 -0.90 2.35 20.95
N PRO A 134 -0.83 1.96 22.24
CA PRO A 134 0.43 1.67 22.89
C PRO A 134 1.21 0.53 22.24
N PHE A 135 0.52 -0.54 21.82
CA PHE A 135 1.15 -1.68 21.14
C PHE A 135 1.68 -1.28 19.76
N MET A 136 0.92 -0.52 18.98
CA MET A 136 1.36 -0.02 17.69
C MET A 136 2.59 0.89 17.81
N SER A 137 2.60 1.79 18.78
CA SER A 137 3.70 2.71 19.02
C SER A 137 4.98 1.97 19.43
N ALA A 138 4.86 1.02 20.37
CA ALA A 138 5.97 0.17 20.79
C ALA A 138 6.45 -0.75 19.63
N GLY A 139 5.53 -1.34 18.87
CA GLY A 139 5.81 -2.15 17.68
C GLY A 139 6.56 -1.37 16.61
N SER A 140 6.16 -0.12 16.33
CA SER A 140 6.86 0.78 15.41
C SER A 140 8.30 1.07 15.85
N CYS A 141 8.53 1.22 17.15
CA CYS A 141 9.86 1.40 17.74
C CYS A 141 10.72 0.13 17.58
N LEU A 142 10.17 -1.06 17.88
CA LEU A 142 10.83 -2.37 17.72
C LEU A 142 11.19 -2.64 16.25
N ASN A 143 10.27 -2.35 15.33
CA ASN A 143 10.53 -2.46 13.89
C ASN A 143 11.70 -1.55 13.45
N GLY A 144 11.78 -0.32 13.97
CA GLY A 144 12.92 0.57 13.75
C GLY A 144 14.25 -0.01 14.22
N PHE A 145 14.27 -0.70 15.34
CA PHE A 145 15.45 -1.39 15.86
C PHE A 145 15.90 -2.54 14.93
N PHE A 146 14.98 -3.41 14.50
CA PHE A 146 15.32 -4.52 13.62
C PHE A 146 15.81 -4.06 12.25
N VAL A 147 15.26 -2.98 11.72
CA VAL A 147 15.77 -2.36 10.49
C VAL A 147 17.19 -1.84 10.68
N ALA A 148 17.49 -1.18 11.82
CA ALA A 148 18.83 -0.69 12.14
C ALA A 148 19.86 -1.83 12.28
N GLU A 149 19.46 -2.97 12.85
CA GLU A 149 20.30 -4.18 12.96
C GLU A 149 20.40 -5.00 11.66
N ARG A 150 19.75 -4.57 10.57
CA ARG A 150 19.65 -5.32 9.31
C ARG A 150 18.95 -6.68 9.47
N LYS A 151 18.06 -6.82 10.44
CA LYS A 151 17.25 -8.02 10.72
C LYS A 151 15.80 -7.83 10.29
N ALA A 152 15.57 -7.23 9.11
CA ALA A 152 14.24 -6.89 8.61
C ALA A 152 13.28 -8.11 8.50
N TYR A 153 13.81 -9.34 8.45
CA TYR A 153 13.00 -10.56 8.51
C TYR A 153 12.18 -10.68 9.80
N LYS A 154 12.67 -10.16 10.94
CA LYS A 154 11.92 -10.15 12.20
C LYS A 154 10.71 -9.23 12.13
N THR A 155 10.88 -8.05 11.50
CA THR A 155 9.76 -7.16 11.19
C THR A 155 8.72 -7.83 10.29
N ALA A 156 9.17 -8.57 9.26
CA ALA A 156 8.27 -9.29 8.37
C ALA A 156 7.48 -10.39 9.10
N ILE A 157 8.13 -11.13 10.00
CA ILE A 157 7.47 -12.15 10.84
C ILE A 157 6.45 -11.48 11.78
N ALA A 158 6.82 -10.41 12.48
CA ALA A 158 5.92 -9.70 13.40
C ALA A 158 4.68 -9.16 12.67
N ASN A 159 4.86 -8.49 11.52
CA ASN A 159 3.74 -7.98 10.72
C ASN A 159 2.88 -9.12 10.13
N GLY A 160 3.50 -10.24 9.74
CA GLY A 160 2.77 -11.42 9.29
C GLY A 160 1.91 -12.04 10.40
N THR A 161 2.48 -12.13 11.60
CA THR A 161 1.75 -12.61 12.80
C THR A 161 0.59 -11.68 13.14
N GLU A 162 0.80 -10.36 13.05
CA GLU A 162 -0.26 -9.36 13.26
C GLU A 162 -1.47 -9.63 12.37
N GLU A 163 -1.23 -9.73 11.05
CA GLU A 163 -2.28 -9.91 10.06
C GLU A 163 -3.03 -11.25 10.26
N ILE A 164 -2.31 -12.34 10.54
CA ILE A 164 -2.91 -13.65 10.81
C ILE A 164 -3.71 -13.61 12.11
N CYS A 165 -3.13 -13.09 13.20
CA CYS A 165 -3.82 -13.04 14.49
C CYS A 165 -5.04 -12.13 14.45
N LYS A 166 -5.00 -10.99 13.75
CA LYS A 166 -6.15 -10.12 13.52
C LYS A 166 -7.31 -10.89 12.90
N ILE A 167 -7.04 -11.68 11.87
CA ILE A 167 -8.05 -12.50 11.19
C ILE A 167 -8.57 -13.60 12.10
N VAL A 168 -7.66 -14.35 12.74
CA VAL A 168 -8.04 -15.46 13.64
C VAL A 168 -8.91 -14.95 14.79
N PHE A 169 -8.53 -13.85 15.44
CA PHE A 169 -9.34 -13.28 16.51
C PHE A 169 -10.69 -12.77 16.03
N ALA A 170 -10.76 -12.09 14.88
CA ALA A 170 -12.03 -11.63 14.32
C ALA A 170 -12.96 -12.82 13.99
N VAL A 171 -12.45 -13.86 13.33
CA VAL A 171 -13.22 -15.07 13.01
C VAL A 171 -13.64 -15.79 14.29
N LEU A 172 -12.77 -15.88 15.29
CA LEU A 172 -13.10 -16.50 16.57
C LEU A 172 -14.22 -15.73 17.31
N VAL A 173 -14.14 -14.39 17.33
CA VAL A 173 -15.20 -13.57 17.92
C VAL A 173 -16.52 -13.78 17.19
N PHE A 174 -16.53 -13.84 15.87
CA PHE A 174 -17.76 -14.09 15.11
C PHE A 174 -18.29 -15.51 15.28
N ALA A 175 -17.43 -16.50 15.48
CA ALA A 175 -17.85 -17.87 15.76
C ALA A 175 -18.48 -18.03 17.15
N LEU A 176 -17.95 -17.31 18.16
CA LEU A 176 -18.45 -17.34 19.54
C LEU A 176 -19.67 -16.42 19.73
N HIS A 177 -19.66 -15.27 19.06
CA HIS A 177 -20.70 -14.25 19.13
C HIS A 177 -21.04 -13.77 17.72
N PRO A 178 -21.94 -14.45 17.01
CA PRO A 178 -22.38 -14.04 15.68
C PRO A 178 -22.88 -12.58 15.70
N PRO A 179 -22.53 -11.76 14.71
CA PRO A 179 -22.91 -10.37 14.67
C PRO A 179 -24.44 -10.22 14.55
N THR A 180 -25.06 -9.61 15.55
CA THR A 180 -26.51 -9.35 15.59
C THR A 180 -26.87 -7.97 15.05
N SER A 181 -25.89 -7.09 14.92
CA SER A 181 -26.02 -5.75 14.36
C SER A 181 -24.72 -5.32 13.66
N LEU A 182 -24.81 -4.27 12.82
CA LEU A 182 -23.64 -3.71 12.15
C LEU A 182 -22.53 -3.33 13.14
N VAL A 183 -22.92 -2.73 14.26
CA VAL A 183 -21.99 -2.28 15.29
C VAL A 183 -21.34 -3.45 16.03
N SER A 184 -22.12 -4.52 16.35
CA SER A 184 -21.54 -5.72 16.97
C SER A 184 -20.51 -6.39 16.07
N GLY A 185 -20.76 -6.40 14.75
CA GLY A 185 -19.78 -6.83 13.77
C GLY A 185 -18.52 -5.97 13.75
N CYS A 186 -18.65 -4.64 13.78
CA CYS A 186 -17.51 -3.74 13.89
C CYS A 186 -16.72 -3.94 15.19
N VAL A 187 -17.38 -4.18 16.32
CA VAL A 187 -16.71 -4.49 17.60
C VAL A 187 -15.87 -5.77 17.49
N GLY A 188 -16.40 -6.83 16.86
CA GLY A 188 -15.63 -8.05 16.61
C GLY A 188 -14.37 -7.82 15.77
N LEU A 189 -14.48 -7.01 14.71
CA LEU A 189 -13.33 -6.64 13.87
C LEU A 189 -12.28 -5.83 14.64
N VAL A 190 -12.73 -4.89 15.45
CA VAL A 190 -11.86 -4.02 16.26
C VAL A 190 -11.14 -4.83 17.34
N LEU A 191 -11.81 -5.78 17.97
CA LEU A 191 -11.17 -6.72 18.91
C LEU A 191 -10.10 -7.56 18.21
N GLY A 192 -10.40 -8.06 17.00
CA GLY A 192 -9.43 -8.77 16.19
C GLY A 192 -8.21 -7.93 15.89
N LEU A 193 -8.40 -6.67 15.48
CA LEU A 193 -7.33 -5.74 15.15
C LEU A 193 -6.43 -5.48 16.37
N VAL A 194 -6.99 -5.09 17.49
CA VAL A 194 -6.23 -4.80 18.73
C VAL A 194 -5.53 -6.06 19.25
N GLY A 195 -6.20 -7.23 19.18
CA GLY A 195 -5.60 -8.51 19.55
C GLY A 195 -4.38 -8.86 18.67
N GLY A 196 -4.48 -8.69 17.36
CA GLY A 196 -3.38 -8.89 16.43
C GLY A 196 -2.19 -7.98 16.71
N GLU A 197 -2.44 -6.69 16.91
CA GLU A 197 -1.42 -5.70 17.28
C GLU A 197 -0.70 -6.05 18.59
N ALA A 198 -1.46 -6.47 19.61
CA ALA A 198 -0.88 -6.87 20.90
C ALA A 198 0.05 -8.09 20.76
N VAL A 199 -0.40 -9.14 20.06
CA VAL A 199 0.40 -10.36 19.85
C VAL A 199 1.67 -10.03 19.03
N SER A 200 1.54 -9.24 17.97
CA SER A 200 2.68 -8.79 17.15
C SER A 200 3.70 -8.02 17.98
N CYS A 201 3.25 -7.09 18.81
CA CYS A 201 4.11 -6.30 19.69
C CYS A 201 4.83 -7.19 20.73
N ILE A 202 4.11 -8.14 21.34
CA ILE A 202 4.70 -9.10 22.30
C ILE A 202 5.76 -9.97 21.63
N LEU A 203 5.48 -10.47 20.41
CA LEU A 203 6.42 -11.27 19.65
C LEU A 203 7.68 -10.45 19.26
N ALA A 204 7.48 -9.22 18.76
CA ALA A 204 8.58 -8.32 18.45
C ALA A 204 9.43 -8.00 19.68
N TYR A 205 8.79 -7.78 20.83
CA TYR A 205 9.48 -7.56 22.10
C TYR A 205 10.29 -8.80 22.54
N ALA A 206 9.73 -10.00 22.40
CA ALA A 206 10.45 -11.25 22.66
C ALA A 206 11.69 -11.40 21.76
N PHE A 207 11.57 -11.09 20.46
CA PHE A 207 12.72 -11.06 19.55
C PHE A 207 13.79 -10.06 19.97
N TRP A 208 13.38 -8.89 20.44
CA TRP A 208 14.30 -7.89 20.95
C TRP A 208 15.01 -8.35 22.24
N LEU A 209 14.32 -8.97 23.18
CA LEU A 209 14.92 -9.53 24.39
C LEU A 209 15.97 -10.59 24.08
N ALA A 210 15.74 -11.41 23.06
CA ALA A 210 16.72 -12.41 22.60
C ALA A 210 17.98 -11.73 22.03
N ASP A 211 17.80 -10.67 21.21
CA ASP A 211 18.91 -9.93 20.62
C ASP A 211 19.68 -9.11 21.66
N GLU A 212 18.98 -8.53 22.64
CA GLU A 212 19.61 -7.75 23.70
C GLU A 212 20.67 -8.53 24.49
N LYS A 213 20.46 -9.84 24.70
CA LYS A 213 21.42 -10.71 25.38
C LYS A 213 22.77 -10.81 24.66
N THR A 214 22.78 -10.60 23.34
CA THR A 214 23.98 -10.72 22.49
C THR A 214 24.72 -9.39 22.32
N LEU A 215 24.09 -8.26 22.68
CA LEU A 215 24.70 -6.94 22.52
C LEU A 215 25.55 -6.55 23.74
N PRO A 216 26.73 -5.94 23.51
CA PRO A 216 27.57 -5.50 24.59
C PRO A 216 26.91 -4.39 25.39
N ARG A 217 27.00 -4.46 26.72
CA ARG A 217 26.40 -3.48 27.65
C ARG A 217 27.46 -2.54 28.20
N SER A 218 27.13 -1.25 28.32
CA SER A 218 27.94 -0.25 29.00
C SER A 218 27.06 0.76 29.76
N LYS A 219 27.64 1.34 30.82
CA LYS A 219 27.00 2.44 31.58
C LYS A 219 27.13 3.82 30.92
N GLY A 220 27.67 3.91 29.70
CA GLY A 220 27.92 5.15 28.97
C GLY A 220 26.71 6.08 28.81
N GLY A 221 26.97 7.33 28.54
CA GLY A 221 25.94 8.38 28.45
C GLY A 221 24.96 8.19 27.29
N THR A 222 23.71 8.46 27.58
CA THR A 222 22.61 8.46 26.59
C THR A 222 21.97 9.86 26.49
N ALA A 223 22.73 10.88 26.85
CA ALA A 223 22.31 12.28 26.75
C ALA A 223 21.95 12.62 25.29
N GLY A 224 20.92 13.43 25.09
CA GLY A 224 20.49 13.86 23.76
C GLY A 224 19.76 12.81 22.90
N THR A 225 19.63 11.54 23.34
CA THR A 225 18.92 10.50 22.55
C THR A 225 17.48 10.89 22.21
N VAL A 226 16.72 11.33 23.19
CA VAL A 226 15.31 11.74 23.01
C VAL A 226 15.22 12.99 22.14
N ARG A 227 16.06 14.00 22.39
CA ARG A 227 16.10 15.21 21.55
C ARG A 227 16.39 14.87 20.09
N LYS A 228 17.34 13.95 19.84
CA LYS A 228 17.68 13.49 18.49
C LYS A 228 16.54 12.72 17.85
N MET A 229 15.90 11.82 18.60
CA MET A 229 14.72 11.09 18.13
C MET A 229 13.60 12.04 17.69
N LEU A 230 13.28 13.04 18.53
CA LEU A 230 12.27 14.05 18.23
C LEU A 230 12.67 14.94 17.05
N ALA A 231 13.91 15.40 16.98
CA ALA A 231 14.40 16.23 15.88
C ALA A 231 14.30 15.55 14.51
N ILE A 232 14.49 14.22 14.45
CA ILE A 232 14.35 13.44 13.22
C ILE A 232 12.87 13.10 12.96
N GLY A 233 12.13 12.72 14.00
CA GLY A 233 10.77 12.22 13.88
C GLY A 233 9.73 13.33 13.63
N ALA A 234 9.87 14.50 14.26
CA ALA A 234 8.84 15.55 14.21
C ALA A 234 8.53 16.08 12.80
N PRO A 235 9.53 16.37 11.91
CA PRO A 235 9.21 16.79 10.54
C PRO A 235 8.46 15.72 9.73
N VAL A 236 8.82 14.45 9.92
CA VAL A 236 8.16 13.31 9.27
C VAL A 236 6.75 13.13 9.82
N ALA A 237 6.58 13.23 11.13
CA ALA A 237 5.29 13.17 11.78
C ALA A 237 4.34 14.29 11.30
N ALA A 238 4.81 15.54 11.24
CA ALA A 238 4.01 16.67 10.78
C ALA A 238 3.46 16.47 9.36
N SER A 239 4.31 15.99 8.44
CA SER A 239 3.87 15.70 7.07
C SER A 239 2.85 14.56 7.00
N SER A 240 3.05 13.52 7.82
CA SER A 240 2.13 12.39 7.92
C SER A 240 0.79 12.81 8.51
N TYR A 241 0.79 13.66 9.53
CA TYR A 241 -0.44 14.18 10.15
C TYR A 241 -1.28 14.97 9.14
N LEU A 242 -0.64 15.85 8.37
CA LEU A 242 -1.33 16.62 7.34
C LEU A 242 -1.97 15.70 6.30
N ARG A 243 -1.20 14.76 5.77
CA ARG A 243 -1.70 13.82 4.77
C ARG A 243 -2.82 12.94 5.31
N THR A 244 -2.63 12.32 6.47
CA THR A 244 -3.65 11.44 7.07
C THR A 244 -4.88 12.22 7.47
N GLY A 245 -4.72 13.44 8.00
CA GLY A 245 -5.85 14.32 8.31
C GLY A 245 -6.70 14.63 7.09
N LEU A 246 -6.09 15.04 5.97
CA LEU A 246 -6.80 15.27 4.71
C LEU A 246 -7.53 14.02 4.21
N THR A 247 -6.86 12.86 4.24
CA THR A 247 -7.48 11.60 3.81
C THR A 247 -8.61 11.16 4.75
N THR A 248 -8.48 11.39 6.06
CA THR A 248 -9.54 11.08 7.03
C THR A 248 -10.76 11.96 6.77
N VAL A 249 -10.57 13.27 6.62
CA VAL A 249 -11.67 14.19 6.28
C VAL A 249 -12.33 13.79 4.96
N GLU A 250 -11.56 13.45 3.93
CA GLU A 250 -12.10 12.93 2.66
C GLU A 250 -12.98 11.70 2.88
N ASN A 251 -12.46 10.66 3.53
CA ASN A 251 -13.18 9.41 3.73
C ASN A 251 -14.48 9.58 4.55
N LEU A 252 -14.44 10.45 5.58
CA LEU A 252 -15.61 10.76 6.38
C LEU A 252 -16.65 11.60 5.62
N SER A 253 -16.19 12.44 4.69
CA SER A 253 -17.07 13.32 3.92
C SER A 253 -17.79 12.62 2.76
N VAL A 254 -17.24 11.49 2.26
CA VAL A 254 -17.84 10.76 1.12
C VAL A 254 -19.27 10.29 1.41
N PRO A 255 -19.55 9.51 2.48
CA PRO A 255 -20.92 9.11 2.78
C PRO A 255 -21.84 10.28 3.07
N VAL A 256 -21.36 11.31 3.77
CA VAL A 256 -22.14 12.53 4.03
C VAL A 256 -22.54 13.23 2.73
N GLY A 257 -21.63 13.30 1.76
CA GLY A 257 -21.91 13.84 0.43
C GLY A 257 -22.95 13.04 -0.35
N LEU A 258 -22.88 11.69 -0.27
CA LEU A 258 -23.85 10.80 -0.90
C LEU A 258 -25.26 10.93 -0.28
N VAL A 259 -25.35 11.08 1.04
CA VAL A 259 -26.62 11.35 1.72
C VAL A 259 -27.18 12.71 1.31
N ARG A 260 -26.35 13.74 1.17
CA ARG A 260 -26.78 15.07 0.67
C ARG A 260 -27.30 15.01 -0.76
N TYR A 261 -26.78 14.12 -1.58
CA TYR A 261 -27.30 13.85 -2.93
C TYR A 261 -28.70 13.23 -2.91
N GLY A 262 -29.11 12.59 -1.81
CA GLY A 262 -30.41 11.93 -1.65
C GLY A 262 -30.34 10.41 -1.50
N MET A 263 -29.17 9.82 -1.31
CA MET A 263 -29.05 8.40 -0.95
C MET A 263 -29.45 8.20 0.51
N THR A 264 -29.97 7.00 0.82
CA THR A 264 -30.16 6.60 2.22
C THR A 264 -28.79 6.45 2.91
N ASP A 265 -28.76 6.57 4.22
CA ASP A 265 -27.53 6.43 5.00
C ASP A 265 -26.92 5.03 4.84
N SER A 266 -27.75 3.98 4.79
CA SER A 266 -27.34 2.60 4.51
C SER A 266 -26.72 2.45 3.12
N ASP A 267 -27.36 2.98 2.06
CA ASP A 267 -26.84 2.89 0.70
C ASP A 267 -25.54 3.66 0.53
N ALA A 268 -25.40 4.82 1.18
CA ALA A 268 -24.18 5.62 1.14
C ALA A 268 -23.00 4.89 1.79
N LEU A 269 -23.23 4.22 2.94
CA LEU A 269 -22.22 3.37 3.59
C LEU A 269 -21.88 2.15 2.74
N ALA A 270 -22.91 1.48 2.19
CA ALA A 270 -22.71 0.33 1.34
C ALA A 270 -21.89 0.68 0.08
N ALA A 271 -22.20 1.79 -0.57
CA ALA A 271 -21.44 2.28 -1.72
C ALA A 271 -19.99 2.61 -1.36
N PHE A 272 -19.76 3.27 -0.23
CA PHE A 272 -18.42 3.58 0.26
C PHE A 272 -17.63 2.32 0.59
N GLY A 273 -18.22 1.37 1.31
CA GLY A 273 -17.63 0.08 1.68
C GLY A 273 -17.30 -0.77 0.46
N ALA A 274 -18.23 -0.87 -0.51
CA ALA A 274 -18.04 -1.62 -1.73
C ALA A 274 -16.84 -1.09 -2.56
N VAL A 275 -16.67 0.21 -2.67
CA VAL A 275 -15.54 0.80 -3.41
C VAL A 275 -14.24 0.64 -2.62
N LYS A 276 -14.18 1.09 -1.36
CA LYS A 276 -12.93 1.19 -0.59
C LYS A 276 -12.43 -0.16 -0.08
N SER A 277 -13.33 -1.06 0.32
CA SER A 277 -12.94 -2.32 0.96
C SER A 277 -13.04 -3.54 0.06
N LEU A 278 -13.83 -3.48 -1.04
CA LEU A 278 -13.98 -4.60 -1.96
C LEU A 278 -13.30 -4.33 -3.30
N ALA A 279 -13.76 -3.35 -4.06
CA ALA A 279 -13.26 -3.15 -5.43
C ALA A 279 -11.79 -2.70 -5.47
N VAL A 280 -11.40 -1.72 -4.65
CA VAL A 280 -10.03 -1.20 -4.63
C VAL A 280 -8.99 -2.26 -4.24
N PRO A 281 -9.15 -3.07 -3.17
CA PRO A 281 -8.19 -4.13 -2.85
C PRO A 281 -8.05 -5.19 -3.96
N VAL A 282 -9.15 -5.58 -4.63
CA VAL A 282 -9.12 -6.51 -5.76
C VAL A 282 -8.29 -5.93 -6.91
N ILE A 283 -8.49 -4.66 -7.24
CA ILE A 283 -7.74 -3.97 -8.29
C ILE A 283 -6.26 -3.85 -7.92
N PHE A 284 -5.93 -3.55 -6.66
CA PHE A 284 -4.54 -3.40 -6.20
C PHE A 284 -3.82 -4.73 -5.98
N PHE A 285 -4.53 -5.86 -5.90
CA PHE A 285 -3.89 -7.15 -5.70
C PHE A 285 -2.84 -7.47 -6.78
N PRO A 286 -3.13 -7.39 -8.09
CA PRO A 286 -2.11 -7.58 -9.12
C PRO A 286 -0.98 -6.54 -9.07
N ALA A 287 -1.25 -5.30 -8.65
CA ALA A 287 -0.23 -4.26 -8.49
C ALA A 287 0.87 -4.66 -7.50
N SER A 288 0.55 -5.51 -6.53
CA SER A 288 1.48 -5.97 -5.49
C SER A 288 2.73 -6.61 -6.09
N PHE A 289 2.60 -7.29 -7.25
CA PHE A 289 3.75 -7.85 -7.98
C PHE A 289 4.69 -6.75 -8.46
N MET A 290 4.15 -5.66 -9.03
CA MET A 290 4.96 -4.54 -9.50
C MET A 290 5.58 -3.77 -8.33
N TYR A 291 4.85 -3.62 -7.23
CA TYR A 291 5.36 -2.96 -6.03
C TYR A 291 6.45 -3.78 -5.31
N ALA A 292 6.36 -5.09 -5.32
CA ALA A 292 7.44 -5.95 -4.82
C ALA A 292 8.70 -5.77 -5.68
N PHE A 293 8.56 -5.71 -7.00
CA PHE A 293 9.67 -5.51 -7.93
C PHE A 293 10.34 -4.15 -7.74
N ILE A 294 9.56 -3.06 -7.63
CA ILE A 294 10.13 -1.72 -7.44
C ILE A 294 10.88 -1.57 -6.12
N LYS A 295 10.44 -2.20 -5.03
CA LYS A 295 11.15 -2.19 -3.74
C LYS A 295 12.58 -2.71 -3.85
N VAL A 296 12.81 -3.73 -4.69
CA VAL A 296 14.15 -4.27 -4.98
C VAL A 296 14.98 -3.28 -5.81
N MET A 297 14.32 -2.53 -6.70
CA MET A 297 14.99 -1.59 -7.61
C MET A 297 15.35 -0.24 -6.97
N ILE A 298 14.65 0.20 -5.92
CA ILE A 298 14.92 1.49 -5.26
C ILE A 298 16.40 1.66 -4.87
N PRO A 299 17.09 0.71 -4.22
CA PRO A 299 18.50 0.83 -3.89
C PRO A 299 19.42 0.92 -5.12
N GLU A 300 19.07 0.24 -6.22
CA GLU A 300 19.83 0.32 -7.47
C GLU A 300 19.69 1.70 -8.13
N VAL A 301 18.48 2.26 -8.13
CA VAL A 301 18.20 3.62 -8.61
C VAL A 301 18.98 4.64 -7.76
N ALA A 302 18.91 4.52 -6.42
CA ALA A 302 19.63 5.40 -5.51
C ALA A 302 21.15 5.37 -5.76
N ARG A 303 21.72 4.18 -5.93
CA ARG A 303 23.15 4.02 -6.28
C ARG A 303 23.51 4.64 -7.63
N ALA A 304 22.68 4.44 -8.65
CA ALA A 304 22.88 5.04 -9.97
C ALA A 304 22.81 6.57 -9.89
N TYR A 305 21.87 7.10 -9.10
CA TYR A 305 21.70 8.53 -8.89
C TYR A 305 22.92 9.16 -8.20
N THR A 306 23.40 8.55 -7.11
CA THR A 306 24.60 9.01 -6.38
C THR A 306 25.86 9.01 -7.27
N LEU A 307 25.93 8.08 -8.24
CA LEU A 307 27.04 7.99 -9.21
C LEU A 307 26.87 8.92 -10.43
N GLY A 308 25.83 9.75 -10.48
CA GLY A 308 25.53 10.64 -11.61
C GLY A 308 25.14 9.92 -12.90
N LYS A 309 24.79 8.63 -12.85
CA LYS A 309 24.46 7.80 -14.03
C LYS A 309 22.99 7.96 -14.45
N THR A 310 22.62 9.17 -14.88
CA THR A 310 21.25 9.49 -15.28
C THR A 310 20.74 8.66 -16.46
N ASP A 311 21.62 8.30 -17.41
CA ASP A 311 21.25 7.46 -18.55
C ASP A 311 20.86 6.03 -18.11
N ALA A 312 21.54 5.47 -17.12
CA ALA A 312 21.16 4.17 -16.56
C ALA A 312 19.79 4.23 -15.85
N ILE A 313 19.48 5.36 -15.18
CA ILE A 313 18.16 5.57 -14.57
C ILE A 313 17.09 5.71 -15.66
N ARG A 314 17.37 6.48 -16.73
CA ARG A 314 16.45 6.66 -17.86
C ARG A 314 16.11 5.33 -18.53
N GLU A 315 17.12 4.52 -18.80
CA GLU A 315 16.94 3.24 -19.49
C GLU A 315 16.19 2.24 -18.60
N ARG A 316 16.68 1.98 -17.39
CA ARG A 316 16.07 1.00 -16.46
C ARG A 316 14.72 1.47 -15.94
N GLY A 317 14.62 2.73 -15.48
CA GLY A 317 13.37 3.30 -15.01
C GLY A 317 12.30 3.36 -16.11
N GLY A 318 12.70 3.76 -17.34
CA GLY A 318 11.79 3.73 -18.49
C GLY A 318 11.32 2.33 -18.84
N HIS A 319 12.20 1.32 -18.70
CA HIS A 319 11.83 -0.08 -18.92
C HIS A 319 10.81 -0.59 -17.90
N ILE A 320 11.01 -0.26 -16.62
CA ILE A 320 10.09 -0.62 -15.53
C ILE A 320 8.73 0.05 -15.72
N ILE A 321 8.69 1.35 -16.03
CA ILE A 321 7.45 2.07 -16.30
C ILE A 321 6.70 1.44 -17.47
N ARG A 322 7.40 1.11 -18.57
CA ARG A 322 6.79 0.44 -19.72
C ARG A 322 6.25 -0.94 -19.36
N LEU A 323 7.00 -1.74 -18.61
CA LEU A 323 6.56 -3.05 -18.14
C LEU A 323 5.30 -2.93 -17.28
N THR A 324 5.29 -1.95 -16.38
CA THR A 324 4.12 -1.66 -15.52
C THR A 324 2.91 -1.24 -16.34
N LEU A 325 3.08 -0.38 -17.35
CA LEU A 325 2.00 0.03 -18.25
C LEU A 325 1.40 -1.15 -19.01
N VAL A 326 2.24 -2.02 -19.54
CA VAL A 326 1.78 -3.23 -20.26
C VAL A 326 1.06 -4.19 -19.32
N PHE A 327 1.66 -4.47 -18.17
CA PHE A 327 1.07 -5.35 -17.17
C PHE A 327 -0.29 -4.82 -16.70
N SER A 328 -0.36 -3.54 -16.35
CA SER A 328 -1.60 -2.90 -15.91
C SER A 328 -2.67 -2.89 -17.01
N SER A 329 -2.27 -2.76 -18.28
CA SER A 329 -3.18 -2.81 -19.44
C SER A 329 -3.78 -4.19 -19.65
N ILE A 330 -3.00 -5.26 -19.44
CA ILE A 330 -3.50 -6.64 -19.45
C ILE A 330 -4.52 -6.81 -18.32
N VAL A 331 -4.19 -6.36 -17.11
CA VAL A 331 -5.11 -6.41 -15.97
C VAL A 331 -6.38 -5.61 -16.24
N THR A 332 -6.27 -4.42 -16.83
CA THR A 332 -7.42 -3.61 -17.27
C THR A 332 -8.33 -4.40 -18.21
N GLY A 333 -7.75 -5.01 -19.26
CA GLY A 333 -8.52 -5.80 -20.22
C GLY A 333 -9.25 -6.98 -19.57
N ILE A 334 -8.61 -7.66 -18.62
CA ILE A 334 -9.23 -8.75 -17.85
C ILE A 334 -10.44 -8.23 -17.06
N PHE A 335 -10.28 -7.12 -16.32
CA PHE A 335 -11.40 -6.57 -15.56
C PHE A 335 -12.53 -6.04 -16.45
N LEU A 336 -12.22 -5.50 -17.64
CA LEU A 336 -13.25 -5.05 -18.60
C LEU A 336 -14.08 -6.22 -19.14
N VAL A 337 -13.52 -7.40 -19.31
CA VAL A 337 -14.22 -8.59 -19.88
C VAL A 337 -14.88 -9.42 -18.79
N PHE A 338 -14.16 -9.63 -17.67
CA PHE A 338 -14.58 -10.58 -16.62
C PHE A 338 -15.14 -9.90 -15.37
N TYR A 339 -15.52 -8.62 -15.42
CA TYR A 339 -16.03 -7.88 -14.26
C TYR A 339 -17.23 -8.55 -13.57
N ALA A 340 -18.21 -9.01 -14.36
CA ALA A 340 -19.44 -9.61 -13.81
C ALA A 340 -19.17 -11.00 -13.19
N PRO A 341 -18.50 -11.95 -13.88
CA PRO A 341 -18.16 -13.23 -13.27
C PRO A 341 -17.19 -13.11 -12.09
N LEU A 342 -16.25 -12.14 -12.11
CA LEU A 342 -15.39 -11.87 -10.96
C LEU A 342 -16.17 -11.27 -9.79
N GLY A 343 -17.13 -10.38 -10.05
CA GLY A 343 -18.02 -9.83 -9.02
C GLY A 343 -18.87 -10.91 -8.36
N ALA A 344 -19.47 -11.79 -9.15
CA ALA A 344 -20.24 -12.92 -8.65
C ALA A 344 -19.37 -13.91 -7.85
N LEU A 345 -18.16 -14.22 -8.34
CA LEU A 345 -17.25 -15.15 -7.68
C LEU A 345 -16.70 -14.61 -6.35
N LEU A 346 -16.32 -13.33 -6.34
CA LEU A 346 -15.59 -12.74 -5.19
C LEU A 346 -16.54 -12.19 -4.13
N PHE A 347 -17.72 -11.70 -4.53
CA PHE A 347 -18.60 -10.95 -3.64
C PHE A 347 -20.04 -11.49 -3.61
N ASP A 348 -20.30 -12.59 -4.31
CA ASP A 348 -21.65 -13.16 -4.50
C ASP A 348 -22.67 -12.10 -5.00
N ASN A 349 -22.17 -11.07 -5.69
CA ASN A 349 -22.94 -9.94 -6.17
C ASN A 349 -22.39 -9.38 -7.49
N ALA A 350 -23.13 -9.58 -8.58
CA ALA A 350 -22.75 -9.07 -9.90
C ALA A 350 -22.75 -7.53 -9.98
N GLU A 351 -23.56 -6.85 -9.16
CA GLU A 351 -23.58 -5.37 -9.11
C GLU A 351 -22.25 -4.82 -8.58
N THR A 352 -21.67 -5.46 -7.55
CA THR A 352 -20.33 -5.11 -7.07
C THR A 352 -19.27 -5.32 -8.17
N GLY A 353 -19.49 -6.27 -9.09
CA GLY A 353 -18.66 -6.44 -10.28
C GLY A 353 -18.63 -5.20 -11.18
N LYS A 354 -19.72 -4.44 -11.30
CA LYS A 354 -19.75 -3.19 -12.07
C LYS A 354 -18.75 -2.15 -11.56
N LEU A 355 -18.41 -2.18 -10.26
CA LEU A 355 -17.38 -1.31 -9.70
C LEU A 355 -15.99 -1.63 -10.29
N LEU A 356 -15.71 -2.92 -10.52
CA LEU A 356 -14.48 -3.34 -11.19
C LEU A 356 -14.43 -2.80 -12.63
N LEU A 357 -15.56 -2.85 -13.34
CA LEU A 357 -15.68 -2.27 -14.69
C LEU A 357 -15.41 -0.76 -14.68
N TYR A 358 -16.05 -0.01 -13.76
CA TYR A 358 -15.89 1.44 -13.67
C TYR A 358 -14.48 1.85 -13.27
N LEU A 359 -13.79 1.07 -12.45
CA LEU A 359 -12.44 1.39 -12.01
C LEU A 359 -11.34 0.83 -12.93
N ALA A 360 -11.67 -0.13 -13.80
CA ALA A 360 -10.70 -0.76 -14.70
C ALA A 360 -9.88 0.22 -15.55
N PRO A 361 -10.46 1.27 -16.17
CA PRO A 361 -9.68 2.24 -16.97
C PRO A 361 -8.65 3.01 -16.16
N LEU A 362 -8.80 3.08 -14.83
CA LEU A 362 -7.89 3.78 -13.93
C LEU A 362 -6.66 2.96 -13.54
N ILE A 363 -6.70 1.64 -13.72
CA ILE A 363 -5.64 0.71 -13.30
C ILE A 363 -4.24 1.10 -13.82
N PRO A 364 -4.05 1.50 -15.10
CA PRO A 364 -2.73 1.90 -15.58
C PRO A 364 -2.16 3.10 -14.82
N ALA A 365 -2.99 4.10 -14.49
CA ALA A 365 -2.57 5.24 -13.70
C ALA A 365 -2.20 4.82 -12.27
N MET A 366 -3.05 4.03 -11.60
CA MET A 366 -2.81 3.56 -10.23
C MET A 366 -1.51 2.78 -10.08
N TYR A 367 -1.20 1.88 -11.01
CA TYR A 367 0.00 1.04 -10.94
C TYR A 367 1.27 1.83 -11.22
N VAL A 368 1.21 2.70 -12.25
CA VAL A 368 2.35 3.54 -12.62
C VAL A 368 2.67 4.54 -11.53
N ASP A 369 1.67 5.08 -10.83
CA ASP A 369 1.87 6.01 -9.73
C ASP A 369 2.80 5.45 -8.65
N GLY A 370 2.49 4.26 -8.13
CA GLY A 370 3.32 3.61 -7.11
C GLY A 370 4.74 3.28 -7.58
N VAL A 371 4.90 2.91 -8.85
CA VAL A 371 6.21 2.63 -9.45
C VAL A 371 7.00 3.92 -9.68
N ALA A 372 6.36 4.97 -10.18
CA ALA A 372 6.96 6.29 -10.39
C ALA A 372 7.44 6.89 -9.07
N ASP A 373 6.61 6.80 -8.02
CA ASP A 373 6.96 7.19 -6.66
C ASP A 373 8.18 6.45 -6.12
N GLY A 374 8.26 5.14 -6.37
CA GLY A 374 9.41 4.33 -5.99
C GLY A 374 10.70 4.81 -6.66
N ILE A 375 10.67 5.08 -7.96
CA ILE A 375 11.83 5.61 -8.71
C ILE A 375 12.21 6.99 -8.20
N LEU A 376 11.24 7.90 -7.98
CA LEU A 376 11.49 9.25 -7.46
C LEU A 376 12.12 9.21 -6.07
N LYS A 377 11.64 8.34 -5.18
CA LYS A 377 12.23 8.13 -3.85
C LYS A 377 13.68 7.63 -3.95
N GLY A 378 13.98 6.75 -4.90
CA GLY A 378 15.35 6.32 -5.20
C GLY A 378 16.25 7.45 -5.71
N MET A 379 15.68 8.49 -6.34
CA MET A 379 16.38 9.67 -6.83
C MET A 379 16.45 10.82 -5.79
N ASP A 380 16.17 10.56 -4.53
CA ASP A 380 16.11 11.56 -3.44
C ASP A 380 15.05 12.67 -3.64
N GLU A 381 14.03 12.39 -4.47
CA GLU A 381 12.91 13.29 -4.74
C GLU A 381 11.70 13.05 -3.80
N GLN A 382 11.97 12.52 -2.60
CA GLN A 382 10.93 12.16 -1.62
C GLN A 382 10.05 13.34 -1.22
N VAL A 383 10.64 14.55 -1.11
CA VAL A 383 9.89 15.78 -0.77
C VAL A 383 8.93 16.18 -1.90
N ALA A 384 9.32 15.96 -3.16
CA ALA A 384 8.45 16.24 -4.30
C ALA A 384 7.25 15.29 -4.30
N VAL A 385 7.47 13.99 -4.11
CA VAL A 385 6.41 12.98 -3.98
C VAL A 385 5.44 13.34 -2.84
N MET A 386 5.96 13.73 -1.67
CA MET A 386 5.14 14.16 -0.55
C MET A 386 4.25 15.37 -0.91
N ARG A 387 4.79 16.38 -1.60
CA ARG A 387 4.02 17.55 -2.06
C ARG A 387 2.90 17.15 -3.03
N TYR A 388 3.18 16.26 -3.98
CA TYR A 388 2.17 15.79 -4.93
C TYR A 388 1.04 15.03 -4.24
N ASN A 389 1.36 14.17 -3.28
CA ASN A 389 0.36 13.48 -2.47
C ASN A 389 -0.52 14.45 -1.65
N ILE A 390 0.04 15.57 -1.18
CA ILE A 390 -0.74 16.61 -0.49
C ILE A 390 -1.65 17.35 -1.48
N TYR A 391 -1.13 17.73 -2.67
CA TYR A 391 -1.95 18.38 -3.71
C TYR A 391 -3.08 17.48 -4.18
N GLU A 392 -2.79 16.19 -4.39
CA GLU A 392 -3.80 15.17 -4.69
C GLU A 392 -4.90 15.15 -3.63
N ALA A 393 -4.52 15.05 -2.34
CA ALA A 393 -5.48 14.99 -1.24
C ALA A 393 -6.35 16.25 -1.16
N ILE A 394 -5.78 17.44 -1.38
CA ILE A 394 -6.54 18.69 -1.41
C ILE A 394 -7.52 18.69 -2.58
N ILE A 395 -7.08 18.30 -3.78
CA ILE A 395 -7.94 18.26 -4.96
C ILE A 395 -9.08 17.26 -4.76
N ARG A 396 -8.80 16.07 -4.24
CA ARG A 396 -9.85 15.09 -3.93
C ARG A 396 -10.86 15.65 -2.93
N LEU A 397 -10.38 16.35 -1.91
CA LEU A 397 -11.26 16.96 -0.93
C LEU A 397 -12.19 18.02 -1.57
N VAL A 398 -11.65 18.87 -2.45
CA VAL A 398 -12.47 19.82 -3.21
C VAL A 398 -13.53 19.08 -4.04
N VAL A 399 -13.14 18.01 -4.75
CA VAL A 399 -14.06 17.22 -5.57
C VAL A 399 -15.13 16.54 -4.71
N VAL A 400 -14.79 16.03 -3.52
CA VAL A 400 -15.75 15.45 -2.57
C VAL A 400 -16.82 16.46 -2.17
N PHE A 401 -16.42 17.67 -1.80
CA PHE A 401 -17.38 18.69 -1.35
C PHE A 401 -18.19 19.32 -2.47
N THR A 402 -17.68 19.34 -3.70
CA THR A 402 -18.36 19.99 -4.84
C THR A 402 -19.14 19.02 -5.70
N LEU A 403 -18.57 17.86 -6.06
CA LEU A 403 -19.18 16.97 -7.05
C LEU A 403 -20.04 15.87 -6.42
N ILE A 404 -19.69 15.35 -5.22
CA ILE A 404 -20.50 14.28 -4.64
C ILE A 404 -21.92 14.73 -4.30
N PRO A 405 -22.16 15.91 -3.68
CA PRO A 405 -23.52 16.37 -3.41
C PRO A 405 -24.38 16.63 -4.65
N VAL A 406 -23.75 16.82 -5.83
CA VAL A 406 -24.45 17.14 -7.10
C VAL A 406 -24.62 15.89 -7.96
N LEU A 407 -23.60 15.03 -8.04
CA LEU A 407 -23.54 13.87 -8.95
C LEU A 407 -23.65 12.52 -8.22
N GLY A 408 -23.76 12.52 -6.89
CA GLY A 408 -23.89 11.33 -6.09
C GLY A 408 -22.72 10.35 -6.32
N PHE A 409 -23.03 9.10 -6.63
CA PHE A 409 -22.04 8.05 -6.85
C PHE A 409 -21.06 8.36 -8.01
N ALA A 410 -21.52 9.03 -9.08
CA ALA A 410 -20.64 9.46 -10.16
C ALA A 410 -19.61 10.50 -9.66
N GLY A 411 -19.99 11.40 -8.76
CA GLY A 411 -19.09 12.33 -8.08
C GLY A 411 -18.05 11.60 -7.21
N PHE A 412 -18.44 10.52 -6.54
CA PHE A 412 -17.50 9.68 -5.80
C PHE A 412 -16.48 8.98 -6.74
N MET A 413 -16.93 8.42 -7.85
CA MET A 413 -16.03 7.89 -8.87
C MET A 413 -15.11 8.98 -9.42
N ALA A 414 -15.63 10.16 -9.72
CA ALA A 414 -14.81 11.29 -10.18
C ALA A 414 -13.72 11.67 -9.19
N THR A 415 -13.97 11.57 -7.88
CA THR A 415 -12.95 11.79 -6.84
C THR A 415 -11.80 10.77 -6.95
N VAL A 416 -12.14 9.49 -7.13
CA VAL A 416 -11.13 8.43 -7.29
C VAL A 416 -10.30 8.64 -8.56
N TYR A 417 -10.95 9.01 -9.66
CA TYR A 417 -10.29 9.30 -10.94
C TYR A 417 -9.38 10.53 -10.86
N ALA A 418 -9.90 11.64 -10.36
CA ALA A 418 -9.16 12.91 -10.27
C ALA A 418 -7.87 12.73 -9.46
N GLY A 419 -7.94 12.10 -8.29
CA GLY A 419 -6.78 11.87 -7.44
C GLY A 419 -5.69 11.08 -8.16
N ASN A 420 -6.04 9.89 -8.65
CA ASN A 420 -5.05 9.01 -9.26
C ASN A 420 -4.45 9.57 -10.56
N VAL A 421 -5.25 10.15 -11.45
CA VAL A 421 -4.77 10.73 -12.72
C VAL A 421 -3.86 11.92 -12.47
N ILE A 422 -4.22 12.80 -11.54
CA ILE A 422 -3.42 13.99 -11.23
C ILE A 422 -2.09 13.61 -10.59
N ASN A 423 -2.10 12.72 -9.58
CA ASN A 423 -0.87 12.30 -8.92
C ASN A 423 0.08 11.60 -9.88
N THR A 424 -0.43 10.65 -10.66
CA THR A 424 0.36 9.97 -11.70
C THR A 424 0.94 10.97 -12.70
N SER A 425 0.17 11.98 -13.11
CA SER A 425 0.63 13.01 -14.05
C SER A 425 1.78 13.83 -13.48
N PHE A 426 1.70 14.24 -12.20
CA PHE A 426 2.78 14.95 -11.53
C PHE A 426 4.04 14.09 -11.38
N SER A 427 3.89 12.83 -10.96
CA SER A 427 5.00 11.89 -10.79
C SER A 427 5.71 11.61 -12.13
N LEU A 428 4.96 11.37 -13.21
CA LEU A 428 5.51 11.17 -14.56
C LEU A 428 6.16 12.44 -15.12
N ALA A 429 5.55 13.63 -14.93
CA ALA A 429 6.15 14.91 -15.33
C ALA A 429 7.48 15.14 -14.62
N ARG A 430 7.58 14.80 -13.34
CA ARG A 430 8.82 14.89 -12.58
C ARG A 430 9.89 13.92 -13.08
N LEU A 431 9.54 12.67 -13.34
CA LEU A 431 10.45 11.66 -13.93
C LEU A 431 10.96 12.09 -15.30
N ARG A 432 10.09 12.66 -16.13
CA ARG A 432 10.49 13.21 -17.44
C ARG A 432 11.51 14.32 -17.31
N ARG A 433 11.30 15.25 -16.35
CA ARG A 433 12.21 16.41 -16.12
C ARG A 433 13.56 15.97 -15.54
N LYS A 434 13.57 15.01 -14.58
CA LYS A 434 14.76 14.64 -13.82
C LYS A 434 15.58 13.52 -14.45
N ALA A 435 14.92 12.52 -15.04
CA ALA A 435 15.57 11.34 -15.62
C ALA A 435 15.40 11.25 -17.15
N GLY A 436 14.64 12.15 -17.79
CA GLY A 436 14.36 12.07 -19.21
C GLY A 436 13.52 10.86 -19.63
N ILE A 437 12.79 10.23 -18.69
CA ILE A 437 11.93 9.08 -18.95
C ILE A 437 10.71 9.55 -19.74
N LYS A 438 10.52 9.01 -20.94
CA LYS A 438 9.37 9.26 -21.79
C LYS A 438 8.44 8.04 -21.78
N THR A 439 7.15 8.29 -21.72
CA THR A 439 6.10 7.27 -21.83
C THR A 439 5.42 7.37 -23.19
N GLU A 440 5.13 6.24 -23.80
CA GLU A 440 4.37 6.12 -25.03
C GLU A 440 3.03 5.46 -24.71
N PRO A 441 1.98 6.25 -24.35
CA PRO A 441 0.74 5.68 -23.85
C PRO A 441 0.01 4.82 -24.89
N PHE A 442 0.03 5.17 -26.15
CA PHE A 442 -0.66 4.41 -27.19
C PHE A 442 -0.10 2.98 -27.31
N GLY A 443 1.21 2.81 -27.50
CA GLY A 443 1.83 1.50 -27.65
C GLY A 443 1.92 0.69 -26.34
N SER A 444 1.85 1.35 -25.20
CA SER A 444 2.03 0.71 -23.90
C SER A 444 0.74 0.52 -23.10
N VAL A 445 -0.34 1.21 -23.47
CA VAL A 445 -1.65 1.12 -22.77
C VAL A 445 -2.75 0.73 -23.74
N VAL A 446 -3.02 1.54 -24.78
CA VAL A 446 -4.18 1.34 -25.64
C VAL A 446 -4.10 0.01 -26.39
N LEU A 447 -3.00 -0.24 -27.06
CA LEU A 447 -2.83 -1.46 -27.84
C LEU A 447 -2.90 -2.74 -26.99
N PRO A 448 -2.18 -2.87 -25.84
CA PRO A 448 -2.30 -4.04 -24.99
C PRO A 448 -3.71 -4.23 -24.42
N THR A 449 -4.39 -3.16 -24.02
CA THR A 449 -5.77 -3.24 -23.52
C THR A 449 -6.71 -3.76 -24.59
N CYS A 450 -6.67 -3.20 -25.80
CA CYS A 450 -7.51 -3.66 -26.91
C CYS A 450 -7.25 -5.14 -27.28
N LEU A 451 -5.98 -5.55 -27.31
CA LEU A 451 -5.62 -6.95 -27.57
C LEU A 451 -6.13 -7.88 -26.48
N THR A 452 -6.02 -7.47 -25.20
CA THR A 452 -6.52 -8.28 -24.07
C THR A 452 -8.04 -8.38 -24.07
N VAL A 453 -8.74 -7.29 -24.38
CA VAL A 453 -10.19 -7.28 -24.50
C VAL A 453 -10.64 -8.18 -25.64
N ALA A 454 -10.03 -8.06 -26.81
CA ALA A 454 -10.34 -8.91 -27.96
C ALA A 454 -10.07 -10.40 -27.67
N ALA A 455 -8.91 -10.72 -27.10
CA ALA A 455 -8.57 -12.08 -26.70
C ALA A 455 -9.54 -12.62 -25.63
N GLY A 456 -9.92 -11.81 -24.64
CA GLY A 456 -10.87 -12.18 -23.60
C GLY A 456 -12.27 -12.48 -24.14
N PHE A 457 -12.77 -11.69 -25.09
CA PHE A 457 -14.05 -11.95 -25.74
C PHE A 457 -14.00 -13.20 -26.62
N LEU A 458 -12.94 -13.38 -27.40
CA LEU A 458 -12.74 -14.60 -28.20
C LEU A 458 -12.70 -15.84 -27.31
N PHE A 459 -11.96 -15.76 -26.22
CA PHE A 459 -11.85 -16.85 -25.26
C PHE A 459 -13.22 -17.17 -24.64
N LYS A 460 -13.94 -16.15 -24.17
CA LYS A 460 -15.29 -16.30 -23.62
C LYS A 460 -16.26 -16.92 -24.63
N SER A 461 -16.18 -16.57 -25.91
CA SER A 461 -17.00 -17.13 -26.97
C SER A 461 -16.66 -18.60 -27.25
N VAL A 462 -15.39 -18.97 -27.25
CA VAL A 462 -14.93 -20.36 -27.45
C VAL A 462 -15.31 -21.24 -26.27
N PHE A 463 -15.14 -20.75 -25.05
CA PHE A 463 -15.46 -21.51 -23.83
C PHE A 463 -16.95 -21.55 -23.50
N SER A 464 -17.75 -20.60 -23.96
CA SER A 464 -19.23 -20.70 -23.87
C SER A 464 -19.80 -21.90 -24.63
N PHE A 465 -19.10 -22.34 -25.67
CA PHE A 465 -19.44 -23.56 -26.42
C PHE A 465 -19.09 -24.85 -25.63
N TRP A 466 -18.11 -24.78 -24.71
CA TRP A 466 -17.69 -25.92 -23.88
C TRP A 466 -18.22 -25.80 -22.45
N GLN A 467 -19.50 -25.49 -22.37
CA GLN A 467 -20.32 -25.28 -21.18
C GLN A 467 -19.86 -26.11 -19.97
N SER A 468 -19.50 -25.45 -18.88
CA SER A 468 -19.71 -25.93 -17.52
C SER A 468 -18.57 -26.45 -16.62
N ARG A 469 -17.30 -26.56 -16.99
CA ARG A 469 -16.35 -27.18 -16.05
C ARG A 469 -15.11 -26.38 -15.64
N PHE A 470 -14.86 -25.24 -16.23
CA PHE A 470 -13.74 -24.41 -15.78
C PHE A 470 -14.23 -23.30 -14.86
N SER A 471 -13.64 -23.24 -13.66
CA SER A 471 -13.82 -22.12 -12.74
C SER A 471 -13.43 -20.81 -13.44
N VAL A 472 -14.15 -19.71 -13.18
CA VAL A 472 -13.84 -18.35 -13.65
C VAL A 472 -12.36 -17.99 -13.40
N ILE A 473 -11.78 -18.49 -12.33
CA ILE A 473 -10.37 -18.32 -12.01
C ILE A 473 -9.46 -18.90 -13.11
N VAL A 474 -9.80 -20.11 -13.62
CA VAL A 474 -9.02 -20.77 -14.68
C VAL A 474 -9.15 -20.00 -15.98
N GLU A 475 -10.35 -19.52 -16.33
CA GLU A 475 -10.56 -18.69 -17.53
C GLU A 475 -9.76 -17.39 -17.47
N VAL A 476 -9.79 -16.68 -16.34
CA VAL A 476 -9.02 -15.46 -16.11
C VAL A 476 -7.52 -15.76 -16.19
N PHE A 477 -7.06 -16.85 -15.57
CA PHE A 477 -5.65 -17.22 -15.58
C PHE A 477 -5.15 -17.58 -16.99
N ILE A 478 -5.91 -18.39 -17.74
CA ILE A 478 -5.52 -18.74 -19.11
C ILE A 478 -5.52 -17.50 -20.00
N THR A 479 -6.53 -16.63 -19.89
CA THR A 479 -6.57 -15.36 -20.65
C THR A 479 -5.35 -14.49 -20.33
N ALA A 480 -5.00 -14.35 -19.04
CA ALA A 480 -3.82 -13.59 -18.62
C ALA A 480 -2.52 -14.16 -19.19
N VAL A 481 -2.35 -15.48 -19.13
CA VAL A 481 -1.16 -16.18 -19.66
C VAL A 481 -1.07 -16.04 -21.19
N LEU A 482 -2.18 -16.23 -21.91
CA LEU A 482 -2.21 -16.08 -23.38
C LEU A 482 -1.90 -14.64 -23.80
N CYS A 483 -2.50 -13.65 -23.14
CA CYS A 483 -2.21 -12.24 -23.41
C CYS A 483 -0.75 -11.89 -23.11
N ALA A 484 -0.20 -12.38 -22.01
CA ALA A 484 1.21 -12.19 -21.67
C ALA A 484 2.14 -12.86 -22.69
N ALA A 485 1.80 -14.06 -23.16
CA ALA A 485 2.58 -14.79 -24.18
C ALA A 485 2.53 -14.09 -25.54
N VAL A 486 1.36 -13.67 -25.99
CA VAL A 486 1.18 -12.90 -27.23
C VAL A 486 1.98 -11.60 -27.17
N TYR A 487 1.90 -10.89 -26.06
CA TYR A 487 2.63 -9.65 -25.88
C TYR A 487 4.15 -9.86 -25.80
N ALA A 488 4.59 -10.90 -25.11
CA ALA A 488 6.01 -11.29 -25.08
C ALA A 488 6.51 -11.62 -26.49
N PHE A 489 5.72 -12.32 -27.29
CA PHE A 489 6.06 -12.64 -28.67
C PHE A 489 6.24 -11.39 -29.54
N PHE A 490 5.37 -10.39 -29.41
CA PHE A 490 5.49 -9.12 -30.15
C PHE A 490 6.58 -8.19 -29.63
N LEU A 491 6.88 -8.23 -28.33
CA LEU A 491 7.95 -7.42 -27.72
C LEU A 491 9.34 -8.03 -27.87
N PHE A 492 9.45 -9.35 -27.91
CA PHE A 492 10.72 -10.06 -27.92
C PHE A 492 11.62 -9.69 -29.11
N PRO A 493 11.13 -9.50 -30.35
CA PRO A 493 11.95 -9.06 -31.49
C PRO A 493 12.50 -7.64 -31.25
N LYS A 494 11.67 -6.70 -30.82
CA LYS A 494 12.08 -5.31 -30.52
C LYS A 494 13.06 -5.21 -29.35
N LEU A 495 12.89 -6.06 -28.35
CA LEU A 495 13.83 -6.16 -27.22
C LEU A 495 15.17 -6.76 -27.65
N ARG A 496 15.13 -7.78 -28.48
CA ARG A 496 16.32 -8.47 -29.02
C ARG A 496 17.15 -7.56 -29.95
N GLU A 497 16.50 -6.73 -30.76
CA GLU A 497 17.16 -5.69 -31.55
C GLU A 497 17.82 -4.62 -30.68
N LYS A 498 17.12 -4.16 -29.64
CA LYS A 498 17.67 -3.16 -28.72
C LYS A 498 18.82 -3.70 -27.87
N ILE A 499 18.74 -4.94 -27.41
CA ILE A 499 19.83 -5.63 -26.68
C ILE A 499 21.03 -5.86 -27.62
N ARG A 500 20.80 -6.22 -28.89
CA ARG A 500 21.85 -6.33 -29.91
C ARG A 500 22.50 -4.96 -30.17
N ALA A 501 21.71 -3.89 -30.28
CA ALA A 501 22.22 -2.54 -30.55
C ALA A 501 23.00 -1.95 -29.36
N SER A 502 22.70 -2.34 -28.12
CA SER A 502 23.40 -1.91 -26.90
C SER A 502 24.60 -2.77 -26.52
N SER A 503 24.87 -3.85 -27.27
CA SER A 503 25.99 -4.75 -27.02
C SER A 503 27.33 -4.00 -27.22
N PRO A 504 28.29 -4.10 -26.26
CA PRO A 504 29.60 -3.44 -26.37
C PRO A 504 30.36 -3.73 -27.63
N ARG A 505 30.15 -4.90 -28.25
CA ARG A 505 30.76 -5.31 -29.50
C ARG A 505 30.30 -4.48 -30.74
N GLN A 506 29.05 -4.01 -30.73
CA GLN A 506 28.51 -3.21 -31.85
C GLN A 506 28.89 -1.73 -31.71
N ASN A 507 29.01 -1.21 -30.49
CA ASN A 507 29.54 0.12 -30.21
C ASN A 507 31.04 0.23 -30.59
N ALA A 508 31.81 -0.82 -30.39
CA ALA A 508 33.19 -0.89 -30.88
C ALA A 508 33.27 -0.90 -32.43
N ARG A 509 32.41 -1.68 -33.10
CA ARG A 509 32.34 -1.69 -34.58
C ARG A 509 31.88 -0.35 -35.16
N ASN A 510 30.94 0.31 -34.56
CA ASN A 510 30.47 1.63 -35.00
C ASN A 510 31.49 2.76 -34.72
N ARG A 511 32.31 2.66 -33.67
CA ARG A 511 33.44 3.57 -33.45
C ARG A 511 34.55 3.38 -34.49
N VAL A 512 34.87 2.13 -34.82
CA VAL A 512 35.88 1.83 -35.88
C VAL A 512 35.39 2.32 -37.24
N ARG A 513 34.10 2.16 -37.58
CA ARG A 513 33.55 2.69 -38.84
C ARG A 513 33.49 4.21 -38.93
N ARG A 514 33.32 4.93 -37.80
CA ARG A 514 33.34 6.40 -37.78
C ARG A 514 34.75 6.99 -37.83
N ASN A 515 35.76 6.20 -37.54
CA ASN A 515 37.16 6.66 -37.60
C ASN A 515 37.81 6.31 -38.96
N ILE A 516 37.09 5.64 -39.87
CA ILE A 516 37.57 5.26 -41.21
C ILE A 516 36.87 6.09 -42.32
N LEU A 517 35.83 6.84 -41.98
CA LEU A 517 35.18 7.84 -42.84
C LEU A 517 35.54 9.24 -42.32
#